data_0ec7cd5c7bd41fed3556e196443c9626
#
_entry.id   0ec7cd5c7bd41fed3556e196443c9626
#
_cell.length_a   1.000
_cell.length_b   1.000
_cell.length_c   1.000
_cell.angle_alpha   90.00
_cell.angle_beta   90.00
_cell.angle_gamma   90.00
#
_symmetry.space_group_name_H-M   'P 1'
#
loop_
_entity.id
_entity.type
_entity.pdbx_description
1 polymer ?
#
loop_
_entity_poly.entity_id
_entity_poly.type
_entity_poly.pdbx_seq_one_letter_code
_entity_poly.pdbx_strand_id
1 'polypeptide(L)'
;MTAVSPGDQTVAFIRQKIRRLTTSSSESALSTASIDQYINNFYNSDFPYAIKIDQQRFVYTFYTRPYIDRYPVDVNYCQGFRAPLYVEGILGTFFKDRTQFYNLWPRWPTKFQQGNDTITGNITAIAQPTNPTQITSTAHNLTTGAVITISSVGGMTQLNGNTYTITVIDANTFSLDGIDNTAFGAYTSGGSWTTIDQSFSFTIPGPFLSKEVVIGGVDSFGNAISINDDGNGNLQYITPNPQTTVPPYTDVYTSLNAPTASDIGKPIPGMHNQNTGNPGLNTFVNIGTVDYVTGLIDFLLPGGVSLAAGTLLTVWVSQYQTGRPYCAMYWNNEITIRPVPKLIHKIEIEVYMTPVQFMLSTDNPIVSQWAQYLAYGASMEILRDRQDMEGVENLREGFMRQEGLVLERQGIEEIGQPNYQLFNSTQAYSIYGGFGGTGWV
;
A
#
# COMPACT_ATOMS: atom_id res chain seq x y z
N MET A 1 -8.12 23.51 42.79
CA MET A 1 -6.82 23.48 42.13
C MET A 1 -5.88 22.68 43.01
N THR A 2 -5.50 21.50 42.56
CA THR A 2 -4.42 20.70 43.24
C THR A 2 -3.13 21.50 43.09
N ALA A 3 -2.43 21.75 44.18
CA ALA A 3 -1.13 22.42 44.16
C ALA A 3 -0.14 21.51 43.43
N VAL A 4 0.48 22.04 42.34
CA VAL A 4 1.53 21.35 41.60
C VAL A 4 2.78 21.36 42.44
N SER A 5 3.42 20.20 42.60
CA SER A 5 4.64 20.04 43.39
C SER A 5 5.81 20.86 42.82
N PRO A 6 6.68 21.43 43.68
CA PRO A 6 7.89 22.09 43.20
C PRO A 6 8.75 21.10 42.42
N GLY A 7 9.09 21.38 41.18
CA GLY A 7 9.84 20.50 40.29
C GLY A 7 9.00 19.66 39.33
N ASP A 8 7.67 19.73 39.42
CA ASP A 8 6.77 19.12 38.47
C ASP A 8 6.89 19.81 37.09
N GLN A 9 7.13 19.02 36.05
CA GLN A 9 7.28 19.47 34.66
C GLN A 9 6.14 18.98 33.77
N THR A 10 5.03 18.57 34.39
CA THR A 10 3.86 18.04 33.71
C THR A 10 3.10 19.13 32.93
N VAL A 11 2.19 18.69 32.07
CA VAL A 11 1.22 19.59 31.38
C VAL A 11 0.41 20.41 32.39
N ALA A 12 0.13 19.88 33.57
CA ALA A 12 -0.51 20.64 34.64
C ALA A 12 0.32 21.88 35.07
N PHE A 13 1.63 21.72 35.20
CA PHE A 13 2.55 22.83 35.47
C PHE A 13 2.57 23.83 34.30
N ILE A 14 2.66 23.34 33.05
CA ILE A 14 2.67 24.20 31.86
C ILE A 14 1.38 25.03 31.79
N ARG A 15 0.21 24.42 31.97
CA ARG A 15 -1.07 25.10 32.02
C ARG A 15 -1.13 26.22 33.10
N GLN A 16 -0.65 25.91 34.31
CA GLN A 16 -0.61 26.87 35.41
C GLN A 16 0.33 28.04 35.09
N LYS A 17 1.48 27.76 34.49
CA LYS A 17 2.46 28.77 34.08
C LYS A 17 1.86 29.69 32.99
N ILE A 18 1.20 29.13 31.98
CA ILE A 18 0.53 29.88 30.90
C ILE A 18 -0.53 30.81 31.49
N ARG A 19 -1.38 30.31 32.39
CA ARG A 19 -2.40 31.17 33.04
C ARG A 19 -1.80 32.35 33.77
N ARG A 20 -0.64 32.18 34.40
CA ARG A 20 0.09 33.27 35.05
C ARG A 20 0.69 34.26 34.06
N LEU A 21 1.32 33.76 32.99
CA LEU A 21 1.97 34.60 31.97
C LEU A 21 0.96 35.41 31.16
N THR A 22 -0.22 34.86 30.89
CA THR A 22 -1.28 35.51 30.11
C THR A 22 -2.29 36.24 30.99
N THR A 23 -2.05 36.38 32.31
CA THR A 23 -2.96 36.98 33.28
C THR A 23 -4.39 36.43 33.26
N SER A 24 -4.57 35.20 32.79
CA SER A 24 -5.85 34.52 32.60
C SER A 24 -6.10 33.49 33.69
N SER A 25 -6.47 33.94 34.89
CA SER A 25 -6.57 33.07 36.08
C SER A 25 -7.80 32.17 36.09
N SER A 26 -8.84 32.46 35.29
CA SER A 26 -10.09 31.71 35.29
C SER A 26 -10.26 30.83 34.04
N GLU A 27 -11.01 29.75 34.19
CA GLU A 27 -11.39 28.84 33.09
C GLU A 27 -12.28 29.54 32.06
N SER A 28 -13.07 30.52 32.49
CA SER A 28 -13.91 31.32 31.60
C SER A 28 -13.11 32.31 30.73
N ALA A 29 -11.95 32.77 31.21
CA ALA A 29 -11.07 33.67 30.45
C ALA A 29 -10.22 32.90 29.44
N LEU A 30 -9.80 31.68 29.78
CA LEU A 30 -9.01 30.82 28.93
C LEU A 30 -9.25 29.36 29.35
N SER A 31 -9.92 28.58 28.48
CA SER A 31 -10.27 27.20 28.77
C SER A 31 -9.02 26.29 28.78
N THR A 32 -9.06 25.26 29.57
CA THR A 32 -7.98 24.25 29.59
C THR A 32 -7.78 23.61 28.22
N ALA A 33 -8.88 23.33 27.50
CA ALA A 33 -8.80 22.76 26.15
C ALA A 33 -8.10 23.71 25.15
N SER A 34 -8.38 25.02 25.24
CA SER A 34 -7.68 26.02 24.41
C SER A 34 -6.19 26.09 24.76
N ILE A 35 -5.83 26.04 26.04
CA ILE A 35 -4.42 26.01 26.46
C ILE A 35 -3.71 24.78 25.86
N ASP A 36 -4.33 23.61 25.93
CA ASP A 36 -3.76 22.38 25.37
C ASP A 36 -3.57 22.45 23.86
N GLN A 37 -4.50 23.08 23.17
CA GLN A 37 -4.37 23.33 21.73
C GLN A 37 -3.15 24.21 21.42
N TYR A 38 -2.95 25.33 22.15
CA TYR A 38 -1.78 26.19 21.95
C TYR A 38 -0.47 25.50 22.32
N ILE A 39 -0.44 24.69 23.38
CA ILE A 39 0.74 23.90 23.75
C ILE A 39 1.08 22.93 22.60
N ASN A 40 0.08 22.20 22.09
CA ASN A 40 0.29 21.23 21.02
C ASN A 40 0.69 21.91 19.70
N ASN A 41 0.07 23.05 19.37
CA ASN A 41 0.43 23.82 18.17
C ASN A 41 1.89 24.30 18.25
N PHE A 42 2.26 24.95 19.34
CA PHE A 42 3.64 25.39 19.53
C PHE A 42 4.62 24.20 19.51
N TYR A 43 4.32 23.10 20.20
CA TYR A 43 5.17 21.93 20.25
C TYR A 43 5.32 21.25 18.89
N ASN A 44 4.27 21.17 18.11
CA ASN A 44 4.28 20.48 16.82
C ASN A 44 4.84 21.35 15.68
N SER A 45 4.49 22.64 15.65
CA SER A 45 4.76 23.51 14.51
C SER A 45 5.91 24.47 14.76
N ASP A 46 5.90 25.19 15.87
CA ASP A 46 6.78 26.35 16.10
C ASP A 46 8.02 25.99 16.94
N PHE A 47 7.99 24.85 17.60
CA PHE A 47 9.15 24.40 18.36
C PHE A 47 10.33 24.15 17.41
N PRO A 48 11.50 24.78 17.64
CA PRO A 48 12.63 24.69 16.70
C PRO A 48 13.01 23.25 16.35
N TYR A 49 13.04 22.98 15.07
CA TYR A 49 13.35 21.64 14.56
C TYR A 49 14.70 21.12 15.04
N ALA A 50 15.70 22.00 15.12
CA ALA A 50 17.04 21.65 15.59
C ALA A 50 17.04 21.09 17.03
N ILE A 51 16.14 21.59 17.90
CA ILE A 51 16.05 21.14 19.30
C ILE A 51 15.35 19.79 19.40
N LYS A 52 14.35 19.53 18.55
CA LYS A 52 13.57 18.29 18.56
C LYS A 52 14.34 17.08 18.06
N ILE A 53 15.17 17.27 17.05
CA ILE A 53 15.72 16.19 16.22
C ILE A 53 16.39 15.09 17.04
N ASP A 54 17.27 15.45 17.93
CA ASP A 54 18.06 14.44 18.64
C ASP A 54 17.24 13.70 19.70
N GLN A 55 16.28 14.41 20.32
CA GLN A 55 15.41 13.83 21.34
C GLN A 55 14.27 12.98 20.76
N GLN A 56 13.97 13.17 19.49
CA GLN A 56 12.95 12.40 18.76
C GLN A 56 13.54 11.20 18.02
N ARG A 57 14.86 11.00 18.09
CA ARG A 57 15.49 9.82 17.53
C ARG A 57 15.03 8.56 18.22
N PHE A 58 14.59 7.63 17.46
CA PHE A 58 14.18 6.31 17.92
C PHE A 58 14.66 5.24 16.96
N VAL A 59 14.79 4.02 17.42
CA VAL A 59 15.10 2.88 16.57
C VAL A 59 13.80 2.19 16.20
N TYR A 60 13.39 2.35 14.95
CA TYR A 60 12.26 1.62 14.41
C TYR A 60 12.70 0.20 14.10
N THR A 61 12.10 -0.76 14.79
CA THR A 61 12.41 -2.17 14.64
C THR A 61 11.24 -2.91 14.03
N PHE A 62 11.49 -3.67 12.99
CA PHE A 62 10.51 -4.60 12.41
C PHE A 62 11.17 -5.88 11.95
N TYR A 63 10.35 -6.90 11.72
CA TYR A 63 10.81 -8.20 11.24
C TYR A 63 10.36 -8.40 9.81
N THR A 64 11.27 -8.86 8.95
CA THR A 64 10.93 -9.19 7.58
C THR A 64 10.05 -10.43 7.54
N ARG A 65 9.24 -10.51 6.48
CA ARG A 65 8.51 -11.72 6.13
C ARG A 65 9.16 -12.34 4.89
N PRO A 66 9.28 -13.67 4.80
CA PRO A 66 9.82 -14.32 3.62
C PRO A 66 9.12 -13.84 2.35
N TYR A 67 9.89 -13.55 1.32
CA TYR A 67 9.47 -13.13 -0.03
C TYR A 67 8.70 -11.81 -0.12
N ILE A 68 8.59 -11.06 0.98
CA ILE A 68 8.01 -9.71 1.01
C ILE A 68 9.13 -8.68 1.06
N ASP A 69 9.06 -7.71 0.17
CA ASP A 69 10.08 -6.67 0.02
C ASP A 69 9.63 -5.29 0.47
N ARG A 70 8.31 -5.07 0.69
CA ARG A 70 7.72 -3.78 1.05
C ARG A 70 6.97 -3.87 2.36
N TYR A 71 7.25 -2.92 3.23
CA TYR A 71 6.69 -2.86 4.58
C TYR A 71 6.05 -1.48 4.78
N PRO A 72 4.73 -1.41 5.00
CA PRO A 72 4.06 -0.15 5.28
C PRO A 72 4.52 0.42 6.62
N VAL A 73 4.64 1.73 6.69
CA VAL A 73 4.98 2.48 7.90
C VAL A 73 3.81 3.35 8.29
N ASP A 74 3.49 3.36 9.59
CA ASP A 74 2.50 4.28 10.11
C ASP A 74 3.11 5.68 10.27
N VAL A 75 2.70 6.57 9.39
CA VAL A 75 3.15 7.97 9.36
C VAL A 75 2.70 8.79 10.58
N ASN A 76 1.68 8.32 11.30
CA ASN A 76 1.26 8.99 12.53
C ASN A 76 2.33 8.91 13.63
N TYR A 77 3.20 7.89 13.58
CA TYR A 77 4.27 7.70 14.55
C TYR A 77 5.64 8.10 14.04
N CYS A 78 5.85 8.12 12.71
CA CYS A 78 7.16 8.31 12.10
C CYS A 78 7.16 9.49 11.14
N GLN A 79 7.96 10.54 11.42
CA GLN A 79 8.09 11.71 10.54
C GLN A 79 9.13 11.51 9.44
N GLY A 80 10.14 10.68 9.66
CA GLY A 80 11.16 10.43 8.65
C GLY A 80 12.20 9.41 9.09
N PHE A 81 12.83 8.79 8.14
CA PHE A 81 13.86 7.78 8.34
C PHE A 81 15.24 8.32 7.96
N ARG A 82 16.26 7.84 8.66
CA ARG A 82 17.67 8.15 8.34
C ARG A 82 18.57 6.93 8.55
N ALA A 83 19.77 7.00 8.01
CA ALA A 83 20.82 6.08 8.38
C ALA A 83 21.18 6.25 9.88
N PRO A 84 21.70 5.21 10.55
CA PRO A 84 22.07 3.91 10.00
C PRO A 84 20.89 2.92 9.87
N LEU A 85 21.08 1.95 8.98
CA LEU A 85 20.28 0.74 8.86
C LEU A 85 21.06 -0.43 9.42
N TYR A 86 20.46 -1.24 10.27
CA TYR A 86 21.05 -2.49 10.73
C TYR A 86 20.16 -3.67 10.37
N VAL A 87 20.76 -4.73 9.88
CA VAL A 87 20.11 -6.01 9.63
C VAL A 87 20.77 -7.05 10.51
N GLU A 88 20.06 -7.50 11.53
CA GLU A 88 20.63 -8.42 12.58
C GLU A 88 21.92 -7.90 13.17
N GLY A 89 21.99 -6.61 13.45
CA GLY A 89 23.16 -5.94 14.00
C GLY A 89 24.29 -5.64 13.01
N ILE A 90 24.15 -6.02 11.74
CA ILE A 90 25.14 -5.69 10.70
C ILE A 90 24.70 -4.44 9.95
N LEU A 91 25.61 -3.49 9.79
CA LEU A 91 25.38 -2.23 9.10
C LEU A 91 25.01 -2.48 7.63
N GLY A 92 23.90 -1.93 7.20
CA GLY A 92 23.41 -1.92 5.84
C GLY A 92 23.40 -0.51 5.25
N THR A 93 22.94 -0.39 4.02
CA THR A 93 22.84 0.87 3.30
C THR A 93 21.39 1.36 3.28
N PHE A 94 21.17 2.58 3.75
CA PHE A 94 19.87 3.24 3.69
C PHE A 94 19.84 4.30 2.60
N PHE A 95 18.91 4.17 1.65
CA PHE A 95 18.75 5.09 0.53
C PHE A 95 17.57 6.03 0.78
N LYS A 96 17.80 7.32 0.56
CA LYS A 96 16.74 8.34 0.53
C LYS A 96 16.30 8.65 -0.89
N ASP A 97 17.15 8.39 -1.86
CA ASP A 97 16.91 8.65 -3.26
C ASP A 97 16.47 7.36 -3.96
N ARG A 98 15.27 7.43 -4.53
CA ARG A 98 14.67 6.34 -5.29
C ARG A 98 15.48 5.98 -6.53
N THR A 99 16.06 6.97 -7.20
CA THR A 99 16.85 6.76 -8.42
C THR A 99 18.12 5.98 -8.12
N GLN A 100 18.83 6.34 -7.06
CA GLN A 100 20.04 5.61 -6.64
C GLN A 100 19.72 4.16 -6.23
N PHE A 101 18.61 3.97 -5.51
CA PHE A 101 18.19 2.62 -5.12
C PHE A 101 17.88 1.74 -6.32
N TYR A 102 17.09 2.21 -7.29
CA TYR A 102 16.73 1.40 -8.46
C TYR A 102 17.84 1.31 -9.51
N ASN A 103 18.83 2.20 -9.50
CA ASN A 103 20.05 2.01 -10.29
C ASN A 103 20.86 0.81 -9.77
N LEU A 104 20.91 0.60 -8.45
CA LEU A 104 21.55 -0.56 -7.85
C LEU A 104 20.69 -1.83 -7.96
N TRP A 105 19.37 -1.68 -7.83
CA TRP A 105 18.38 -2.76 -7.85
C TRP A 105 17.37 -2.54 -8.98
N PRO A 106 17.78 -2.66 -10.26
CA PRO A 106 16.88 -2.45 -11.37
C PRO A 106 15.75 -3.47 -11.34
N ARG A 107 14.56 -3.02 -11.74
CA ARG A 107 13.40 -3.87 -11.97
C ARG A 107 13.37 -4.24 -13.44
N TRP A 108 13.33 -5.53 -13.71
CA TRP A 108 13.26 -6.07 -15.07
C TRP A 108 11.89 -6.72 -15.26
N PRO A 109 10.89 -6.00 -15.77
CA PRO A 109 9.59 -6.59 -16.03
C PRO A 109 9.72 -7.62 -17.14
N THR A 110 9.29 -8.85 -16.84
CA THR A 110 9.18 -9.94 -17.78
C THR A 110 7.72 -10.11 -18.19
N LYS A 111 7.47 -10.35 -19.46
CA LYS A 111 6.14 -10.56 -20.01
C LYS A 111 5.92 -12.03 -20.30
N PHE A 112 4.78 -12.54 -19.88
CA PHE A 112 4.30 -13.86 -20.22
C PHE A 112 2.94 -13.73 -20.90
N GLN A 113 2.66 -14.63 -21.82
CA GLN A 113 1.34 -14.71 -22.45
C GLN A 113 0.69 -16.02 -22.03
N GLN A 114 -0.53 -15.92 -21.51
CA GLN A 114 -1.36 -17.05 -21.15
C GLN A 114 -2.49 -17.15 -22.15
N GLY A 115 -2.55 -18.28 -22.84
CA GLY A 115 -3.64 -18.56 -23.77
C GLY A 115 -4.96 -18.82 -23.05
N ASN A 116 -6.02 -18.60 -23.78
CA ASN A 116 -7.34 -19.06 -23.38
C ASN A 116 -7.44 -20.54 -23.83
N ASP A 117 -7.55 -21.46 -22.89
CA ASP A 117 -7.83 -22.87 -23.16
C ASP A 117 -9.32 -23.04 -23.51
N THR A 118 -9.74 -22.40 -24.60
CA THR A 118 -11.12 -22.52 -25.06
C THR A 118 -11.35 -23.93 -25.55
N ILE A 119 -12.15 -24.69 -24.84
CA ILE A 119 -12.60 -25.99 -25.27
C ILE A 119 -13.86 -25.79 -26.12
N THR A 120 -13.89 -26.43 -27.26
CA THR A 120 -15.08 -26.42 -28.16
C THR A 120 -15.55 -27.84 -28.39
N GLY A 121 -16.84 -28.01 -28.57
CA GLY A 121 -17.39 -29.31 -28.92
C GLY A 121 -18.65 -29.20 -29.77
N ASN A 122 -19.02 -30.30 -30.41
CA ASN A 122 -20.21 -30.38 -31.24
C ASN A 122 -21.37 -30.94 -30.42
N ILE A 123 -22.55 -30.38 -30.62
CA ILE A 123 -23.81 -30.89 -30.07
C ILE A 123 -24.32 -32.00 -30.99
N THR A 124 -24.49 -33.20 -30.44
CA THR A 124 -24.99 -34.35 -31.20
C THR A 124 -26.47 -34.60 -30.96
N ALA A 125 -26.98 -34.22 -29.80
CA ALA A 125 -28.40 -34.30 -29.46
C ALA A 125 -28.79 -33.31 -28.35
N ILE A 126 -30.03 -32.91 -28.32
CA ILE A 126 -30.66 -32.17 -27.22
C ILE A 126 -31.93 -32.89 -26.82
N ALA A 127 -32.00 -33.28 -25.56
CA ALA A 127 -33.21 -33.93 -25.04
C ALA A 127 -34.36 -32.92 -24.89
N GLN A 128 -35.56 -33.31 -25.31
CA GLN A 128 -36.76 -32.49 -25.23
C GLN A 128 -37.99 -33.36 -25.03
N PRO A 129 -38.93 -32.97 -24.17
CA PRO A 129 -38.87 -31.82 -23.25
C PRO A 129 -38.05 -32.16 -22.00
N THR A 130 -37.17 -31.25 -21.59
CA THR A 130 -36.40 -31.41 -20.35
C THR A 130 -36.23 -30.10 -19.60
N ASN A 131 -36.24 -30.15 -18.28
CA ASN A 131 -35.98 -29.06 -17.39
C ASN A 131 -35.08 -29.57 -16.22
N PRO A 132 -33.81 -29.21 -16.14
CA PRO A 132 -33.04 -28.36 -17.09
C PRO A 132 -32.78 -29.03 -18.44
N THR A 133 -32.53 -28.21 -19.46
CA THR A 133 -32.19 -28.68 -20.82
C THR A 133 -30.93 -29.54 -20.82
N GLN A 134 -31.01 -30.76 -21.37
CA GLN A 134 -29.87 -31.67 -21.45
C GLN A 134 -29.29 -31.71 -22.87
N ILE A 135 -28.00 -31.58 -22.95
CA ILE A 135 -27.21 -31.56 -24.20
C ILE A 135 -26.27 -32.76 -24.22
N THR A 136 -26.28 -33.47 -25.35
CA THR A 136 -25.29 -34.54 -25.60
C THR A 136 -24.18 -34.01 -26.50
N SER A 137 -22.94 -34.18 -26.03
CA SER A 137 -21.70 -33.83 -26.73
C SER A 137 -20.64 -34.86 -26.34
N THR A 138 -20.20 -35.65 -27.31
CA THR A 138 -19.29 -36.77 -27.07
C THR A 138 -17.97 -36.32 -26.46
N ALA A 139 -17.57 -36.91 -25.34
CA ALA A 139 -16.30 -36.68 -24.66
C ALA A 139 -16.01 -35.16 -24.43
N HIS A 140 -16.98 -34.44 -23.89
CA HIS A 140 -16.93 -32.99 -23.79
C HIS A 140 -15.86 -32.45 -22.82
N ASN A 141 -15.35 -33.27 -21.90
CA ASN A 141 -14.33 -32.88 -20.89
C ASN A 141 -14.64 -31.62 -20.08
N LEU A 142 -15.91 -31.22 -19.99
CA LEU A 142 -16.36 -30.10 -19.19
C LEU A 142 -16.45 -30.47 -17.72
N THR A 143 -16.36 -29.48 -16.84
CA THR A 143 -16.61 -29.60 -15.40
C THR A 143 -17.91 -28.89 -15.03
N THR A 144 -18.60 -29.36 -14.00
CA THR A 144 -19.78 -28.66 -13.45
C THR A 144 -19.41 -27.25 -13.01
N GLY A 145 -20.25 -26.26 -13.38
CA GLY A 145 -19.98 -24.86 -13.16
C GLY A 145 -19.28 -24.16 -14.32
N ALA A 146 -18.83 -24.90 -15.35
CA ALA A 146 -18.29 -24.28 -16.55
C ALA A 146 -19.36 -23.41 -17.24
N VAL A 147 -18.91 -22.36 -17.90
CA VAL A 147 -19.76 -21.45 -18.66
C VAL A 147 -19.48 -21.65 -20.14
N ILE A 148 -20.52 -21.84 -20.93
CA ILE A 148 -20.42 -22.09 -22.38
C ILE A 148 -21.31 -21.14 -23.17
N THR A 149 -20.90 -20.86 -24.40
CA THR A 149 -21.76 -20.22 -25.41
C THR A 149 -22.15 -21.27 -26.44
N ILE A 150 -23.41 -21.29 -26.80
CA ILE A 150 -23.97 -22.21 -27.81
C ILE A 150 -24.21 -21.43 -29.10
N SER A 151 -23.89 -22.08 -30.23
CA SER A 151 -24.09 -21.53 -31.57
C SER A 151 -24.50 -22.58 -32.57
N SER A 152 -25.16 -22.14 -33.65
CA SER A 152 -25.47 -22.95 -34.84
C SER A 152 -26.38 -24.18 -34.56
N VAL A 153 -27.18 -24.14 -33.50
CA VAL A 153 -28.21 -25.18 -33.23
C VAL A 153 -29.37 -24.99 -34.20
N GLY A 154 -29.70 -26.05 -34.93
CA GLY A 154 -30.84 -26.07 -35.82
C GLY A 154 -32.13 -26.52 -35.08
N GLY A 155 -33.26 -25.90 -35.42
CA GLY A 155 -34.56 -26.14 -34.82
C GLY A 155 -34.76 -25.45 -33.48
N MET A 156 -33.87 -25.68 -32.52
CA MET A 156 -33.90 -25.06 -31.19
C MET A 156 -33.04 -23.80 -31.15
N THR A 157 -33.37 -22.84 -32.00
CA THR A 157 -32.56 -21.63 -32.25
C THR A 157 -32.49 -20.67 -31.05
N GLN A 158 -33.38 -20.83 -30.07
CA GLN A 158 -33.42 -20.03 -28.84
C GLN A 158 -32.15 -20.18 -28.00
N LEU A 159 -31.39 -21.28 -28.19
CA LEU A 159 -30.15 -21.50 -27.49
C LEU A 159 -28.98 -20.73 -28.10
N ASN A 160 -29.05 -20.33 -29.36
CA ASN A 160 -27.93 -19.72 -30.08
C ASN A 160 -27.58 -18.33 -29.58
N GLY A 161 -26.28 -18.06 -29.46
CA GLY A 161 -25.73 -16.76 -29.07
C GLY A 161 -25.84 -16.44 -27.57
N ASN A 162 -26.38 -17.36 -26.76
CA ASN A 162 -26.54 -17.17 -25.34
C ASN A 162 -25.47 -17.93 -24.56
N THR A 163 -25.21 -17.46 -23.35
CA THR A 163 -24.25 -18.02 -22.41
C THR A 163 -24.98 -18.81 -21.33
N TYR A 164 -24.46 -19.99 -20.99
CA TYR A 164 -25.06 -20.89 -20.04
C TYR A 164 -24.05 -21.43 -19.05
N THR A 165 -24.39 -21.47 -17.76
CA THR A 165 -23.71 -22.30 -16.77
C THR A 165 -24.20 -23.72 -16.92
N ILE A 166 -23.32 -24.71 -16.75
CA ILE A 166 -23.64 -26.11 -16.96
C ILE A 166 -23.42 -26.98 -15.72
N THR A 167 -24.21 -28.03 -15.61
CA THR A 167 -23.95 -29.13 -14.69
C THR A 167 -23.69 -30.40 -15.48
N VAL A 168 -22.51 -31.02 -15.24
CA VAL A 168 -22.10 -32.25 -15.90
C VAL A 168 -22.91 -33.44 -15.34
N ILE A 169 -23.53 -34.23 -16.22
CA ILE A 169 -24.28 -35.44 -15.87
C ILE A 169 -23.36 -36.66 -16.03
N ASP A 170 -22.70 -36.77 -17.17
CA ASP A 170 -21.74 -37.83 -17.46
C ASP A 170 -20.70 -37.33 -18.50
N ALA A 171 -19.79 -38.17 -18.96
CA ALA A 171 -18.71 -37.81 -19.88
C ALA A 171 -19.21 -37.30 -21.26
N ASN A 172 -20.45 -37.52 -21.61
CA ASN A 172 -21.04 -37.17 -22.89
C ASN A 172 -22.28 -36.27 -22.77
N THR A 173 -22.75 -36.00 -21.56
CA THR A 173 -24.02 -35.28 -21.32
C THR A 173 -23.86 -34.24 -20.22
N PHE A 174 -24.36 -33.03 -20.46
CA PHE A 174 -24.45 -31.98 -19.47
C PHE A 174 -25.79 -31.26 -19.56
N SER A 175 -26.24 -30.60 -18.50
CA SER A 175 -27.44 -29.79 -18.47
C SER A 175 -27.09 -28.30 -18.47
N LEU A 176 -28.00 -27.49 -19.05
CA LEU A 176 -27.93 -26.03 -18.96
C LEU A 176 -28.74 -25.58 -17.74
N ASP A 177 -28.07 -25.00 -16.77
CA ASP A 177 -28.67 -24.66 -15.49
C ASP A 177 -29.82 -23.65 -15.64
N GLY A 178 -31.01 -24.01 -15.11
CA GLY A 178 -32.18 -23.13 -15.11
C GLY A 178 -32.87 -22.96 -16.47
N ILE A 179 -32.48 -23.70 -17.50
CA ILE A 179 -33.10 -23.58 -18.85
C ILE A 179 -34.10 -24.70 -19.08
N ASP A 180 -35.35 -24.29 -19.26
CA ASP A 180 -36.46 -25.14 -19.63
C ASP A 180 -36.69 -25.08 -21.14
N ASN A 181 -36.57 -26.21 -21.85
CA ASN A 181 -36.76 -26.27 -23.28
C ASN A 181 -38.12 -26.79 -23.74
N THR A 182 -39.06 -26.94 -22.82
CA THR A 182 -40.39 -27.49 -23.13
C THR A 182 -41.15 -26.68 -24.16
N ALA A 183 -40.93 -25.36 -24.19
CA ALA A 183 -41.56 -24.45 -25.13
C ALA A 183 -40.66 -24.10 -26.35
N PHE A 184 -39.50 -24.72 -26.46
CA PHE A 184 -38.58 -24.41 -27.59
C PHE A 184 -38.91 -25.20 -28.84
N GLY A 185 -38.43 -24.77 -29.99
CA GLY A 185 -38.50 -25.56 -31.20
C GLY A 185 -37.80 -26.89 -31.09
N ALA A 186 -38.27 -27.93 -31.79
CA ALA A 186 -37.59 -29.22 -31.74
C ALA A 186 -36.18 -29.14 -32.33
N TYR A 187 -35.20 -29.77 -31.65
CA TYR A 187 -33.85 -29.90 -32.18
C TYR A 187 -33.87 -30.68 -33.48
N THR A 188 -33.24 -30.15 -34.51
CA THR A 188 -33.15 -30.81 -35.81
C THR A 188 -31.76 -31.32 -36.13
N SER A 189 -30.75 -30.50 -35.94
CA SER A 189 -29.34 -30.88 -36.26
C SER A 189 -28.37 -29.81 -35.85
N GLY A 190 -27.08 -30.19 -35.79
CA GLY A 190 -25.96 -29.29 -35.63
C GLY A 190 -25.85 -28.64 -34.25
N GLY A 191 -25.07 -27.59 -34.17
CA GLY A 191 -24.75 -26.87 -32.98
C GLY A 191 -23.36 -27.16 -32.47
N SER A 192 -22.74 -26.16 -31.93
CA SER A 192 -21.48 -26.22 -31.24
C SER A 192 -21.55 -25.41 -29.96
N TRP A 193 -20.75 -25.79 -29.02
CA TRP A 193 -20.54 -25.04 -27.81
C TRP A 193 -19.04 -24.67 -27.66
N THR A 194 -18.79 -23.58 -27.00
CA THR A 194 -17.46 -23.07 -26.73
C THR A 194 -17.42 -22.65 -25.28
N THR A 195 -16.42 -23.09 -24.51
CA THR A 195 -16.25 -22.62 -23.15
C THR A 195 -15.86 -21.15 -23.14
N ILE A 196 -16.44 -20.42 -22.20
CA ILE A 196 -15.98 -19.08 -21.85
C ILE A 196 -15.22 -19.25 -20.55
N ASP A 197 -13.89 -19.23 -20.65
CA ASP A 197 -13.07 -19.31 -19.47
C ASP A 197 -13.16 -18.03 -18.64
N GLN A 198 -13.66 -18.17 -17.44
CA GLN A 198 -13.64 -17.16 -16.41
C GLN A 198 -12.62 -17.50 -15.31
N SER A 199 -12.20 -18.78 -15.24
CA SER A 199 -11.24 -19.28 -14.24
C SER A 199 -9.90 -19.54 -14.92
N PHE A 200 -8.86 -18.99 -14.31
CA PHE A 200 -7.47 -19.09 -14.79
C PHE A 200 -6.58 -19.61 -13.67
N SER A 201 -5.88 -20.71 -13.93
CA SER A 201 -4.88 -21.26 -13.01
C SER A 201 -3.65 -21.63 -13.81
N PHE A 202 -2.55 -20.92 -13.62
CA PHE A 202 -1.31 -21.15 -14.34
C PHE A 202 -0.10 -20.78 -13.50
N THR A 203 1.06 -21.33 -13.88
CA THR A 203 2.31 -21.07 -13.18
C THR A 203 3.28 -20.33 -14.09
N ILE A 204 3.82 -19.22 -13.58
CA ILE A 204 4.90 -18.47 -14.23
C ILE A 204 6.19 -18.70 -13.44
N PRO A 205 7.37 -18.72 -14.09
CA PRO A 205 8.62 -18.82 -13.37
C PRO A 205 8.74 -17.76 -12.28
N GLY A 206 8.70 -18.18 -11.03
CA GLY A 206 8.88 -17.32 -9.85
C GLY A 206 10.33 -17.26 -9.40
N PRO A 207 10.63 -16.51 -8.33
CA PRO A 207 9.75 -15.64 -7.54
C PRO A 207 9.58 -14.23 -8.10
N PHE A 208 8.49 -13.54 -7.72
CA PHE A 208 8.17 -12.19 -8.18
C PHE A 208 8.18 -11.17 -7.06
N LEU A 209 8.37 -9.89 -7.41
CA LEU A 209 8.17 -8.79 -6.49
C LEU A 209 6.69 -8.57 -6.20
N SER A 210 6.35 -8.42 -4.95
CA SER A 210 5.01 -8.02 -4.53
C SER A 210 4.63 -6.66 -5.11
N LYS A 211 3.36 -6.46 -5.43
CA LYS A 211 2.82 -5.27 -6.12
C LYS A 211 3.38 -5.04 -7.53
N GLU A 212 4.02 -6.02 -8.11
CA GLU A 212 4.61 -5.92 -9.46
C GLU A 212 3.97 -6.92 -10.44
N VAL A 213 2.95 -7.66 -10.01
CA VAL A 213 2.19 -8.55 -10.88
C VAL A 213 1.01 -7.79 -11.45
N VAL A 214 0.99 -7.66 -12.76
CA VAL A 214 -0.10 -7.00 -13.50
C VAL A 214 -0.55 -7.93 -14.62
N ILE A 215 -1.85 -8.18 -14.71
CA ILE A 215 -2.43 -9.02 -15.76
C ILE A 215 -3.37 -8.14 -16.58
N GLY A 216 -3.16 -8.11 -17.88
CA GLY A 216 -3.97 -7.35 -18.81
C GLY A 216 -4.47 -8.19 -19.98
N GLY A 217 -5.62 -7.81 -20.50
CA GLY A 217 -6.24 -8.46 -21.65
C GLY A 217 -7.41 -7.64 -22.20
N VAL A 218 -8.20 -8.24 -23.04
CA VAL A 218 -9.41 -7.65 -23.61
C VAL A 218 -10.56 -8.63 -23.46
N ASP A 219 -11.70 -8.16 -22.98
CA ASP A 219 -12.89 -8.99 -22.85
C ASP A 219 -13.57 -9.24 -24.22
N SER A 220 -14.60 -10.08 -24.22
CA SER A 220 -15.38 -10.40 -25.41
C SER A 220 -16.15 -9.21 -26.00
N PHE A 221 -16.26 -8.12 -25.26
CA PHE A 221 -16.89 -6.86 -25.70
C PHE A 221 -15.89 -5.82 -26.15
N GLY A 222 -14.58 -6.11 -26.09
CA GLY A 222 -13.51 -5.19 -26.47
C GLY A 222 -13.04 -4.26 -25.33
N ASN A 223 -13.50 -4.46 -24.09
CA ASN A 223 -13.05 -3.67 -22.95
C ASN A 223 -11.74 -4.20 -22.40
N ALA A 224 -10.89 -3.31 -21.89
CA ALA A 224 -9.65 -3.69 -21.27
C ALA A 224 -9.89 -4.38 -19.93
N ILE A 225 -9.24 -5.54 -19.74
CA ILE A 225 -9.13 -6.23 -18.45
C ILE A 225 -7.86 -5.76 -17.78
N SER A 226 -7.95 -5.34 -16.52
CA SER A 226 -6.80 -4.99 -15.70
C SER A 226 -6.93 -5.64 -14.32
N ILE A 227 -5.96 -6.46 -13.97
CA ILE A 227 -5.87 -7.15 -12.69
C ILE A 227 -4.51 -6.82 -12.09
N ASN A 228 -4.51 -6.32 -10.86
CA ASN A 228 -3.31 -5.94 -10.15
C ASN A 228 -3.17 -6.70 -8.85
N ASP A 229 -1.93 -6.92 -8.46
CA ASP A 229 -1.53 -7.48 -7.18
C ASP A 229 -1.56 -6.41 -6.08
N ASP A 230 -2.19 -6.71 -4.95
CA ASP A 230 -2.28 -5.82 -3.77
C ASP A 230 -1.00 -5.81 -2.91
N GLY A 231 -0.06 -6.71 -3.19
CA GLY A 231 1.17 -6.90 -2.43
C GLY A 231 1.04 -7.84 -1.23
N ASN A 232 -0.14 -8.40 -0.98
CA ASN A 232 -0.40 -9.37 0.07
C ASN A 232 -0.73 -10.77 -0.49
N GLY A 233 -0.60 -10.95 -1.80
CA GLY A 233 -0.91 -12.19 -2.48
C GLY A 233 -2.33 -12.27 -3.03
N ASN A 234 -3.09 -11.16 -3.02
CA ASN A 234 -4.41 -11.13 -3.63
C ASN A 234 -4.35 -10.41 -4.99
N LEU A 235 -5.08 -10.95 -5.95
CA LEU A 235 -5.29 -10.34 -7.26
C LEU A 235 -6.60 -9.56 -7.26
N GLN A 236 -6.51 -8.30 -7.62
CA GLN A 236 -7.64 -7.37 -7.62
C GLN A 236 -8.00 -6.98 -9.04
N TYR A 237 -9.23 -7.26 -9.44
CA TYR A 237 -9.81 -6.75 -10.67
C TYR A 237 -10.23 -5.30 -10.48
N ILE A 238 -9.83 -4.45 -11.41
CA ILE A 238 -10.21 -3.04 -11.42
C ILE A 238 -11.49 -2.91 -12.22
N THR A 239 -12.61 -2.74 -11.55
CA THR A 239 -13.86 -2.41 -12.23
C THR A 239 -13.87 -0.92 -12.50
N PRO A 240 -14.05 -0.51 -13.77
CA PRO A 240 -14.34 0.89 -14.05
C PRO A 240 -15.60 1.28 -13.31
N ASN A 241 -15.54 2.34 -12.51
CA ASN A 241 -16.74 2.83 -11.84
C ASN A 241 -17.68 3.38 -12.92
N PRO A 242 -18.88 2.83 -13.09
CA PRO A 242 -19.84 3.42 -13.98
C PRO A 242 -20.29 4.78 -13.43
N GLN A 243 -19.56 5.82 -13.76
CA GLN A 243 -20.05 7.16 -13.57
C GLN A 243 -21.20 7.35 -14.56
N THR A 244 -22.39 7.27 -14.03
CA THR A 244 -23.68 7.57 -14.66
C THR A 244 -24.27 6.50 -15.57
N THR A 245 -25.53 6.34 -15.38
CA THR A 245 -26.53 5.52 -16.03
C THR A 245 -26.78 5.84 -17.50
N VAL A 246 -25.81 6.31 -18.26
CA VAL A 246 -25.99 6.64 -19.67
C VAL A 246 -24.93 5.93 -20.51
N PRO A 247 -25.29 4.93 -21.33
CA PRO A 247 -24.41 4.42 -22.38
C PRO A 247 -24.27 5.49 -23.51
N PRO A 248 -23.12 5.56 -24.19
CA PRO A 248 -22.01 4.63 -24.08
C PRO A 248 -21.09 4.97 -22.90
N TYR A 249 -20.66 3.95 -22.20
CA TYR A 249 -19.57 4.07 -21.25
C TYR A 249 -18.36 4.65 -22.00
N THR A 250 -18.06 5.91 -21.79
CA THR A 250 -16.71 6.39 -22.06
C THR A 250 -15.87 5.81 -20.95
N ASP A 251 -15.35 4.62 -21.20
CA ASP A 251 -14.39 3.98 -20.34
C ASP A 251 -13.28 4.98 -20.09
N VAL A 252 -12.94 5.20 -18.83
CA VAL A 252 -11.81 6.05 -18.46
C VAL A 252 -10.53 5.59 -19.18
N TYR A 253 -10.48 4.35 -19.61
CA TYR A 253 -9.39 3.76 -20.39
C TYR A 253 -9.41 4.10 -21.88
N THR A 254 -10.56 4.39 -22.48
CA THR A 254 -10.61 4.84 -23.88
C THR A 254 -10.19 6.30 -24.04
N SER A 255 -10.34 7.11 -22.99
CA SER A 255 -9.83 8.47 -22.98
C SER A 255 -8.30 8.56 -22.79
N LEU A 256 -7.65 7.49 -22.33
CA LEU A 256 -6.20 7.43 -22.19
C LEU A 256 -5.42 7.36 -23.53
N ASN A 257 -6.09 7.04 -24.62
CA ASN A 257 -5.46 7.08 -25.96
C ASN A 257 -5.25 8.51 -26.49
N ALA A 258 -5.90 9.50 -25.89
CA ALA A 258 -5.67 10.91 -26.18
C ALA A 258 -6.00 11.74 -24.93
N PRO A 259 -5.04 12.01 -24.03
CA PRO A 259 -5.28 12.85 -22.87
C PRO A 259 -5.75 14.22 -23.32
N THR A 260 -6.93 14.62 -22.87
CA THR A 260 -7.46 15.95 -23.12
C THR A 260 -6.91 16.95 -22.08
N ALA A 261 -7.00 18.24 -22.37
CA ALA A 261 -6.59 19.29 -21.44
C ALA A 261 -7.30 19.20 -20.07
N SER A 262 -8.46 18.52 -20.01
CA SER A 262 -9.21 18.28 -18.76
C SER A 262 -8.63 17.14 -17.91
N ASP A 263 -7.69 16.35 -18.45
CA ASP A 263 -7.09 15.19 -17.77
C ASP A 263 -5.75 15.55 -17.08
N ILE A 264 -5.30 16.79 -17.25
CA ILE A 264 -4.09 17.30 -16.61
C ILE A 264 -4.33 17.32 -15.08
N GLY A 265 -3.52 16.53 -14.36
CA GLY A 265 -3.60 16.42 -12.89
C GLY A 265 -4.52 15.31 -12.38
N LYS A 266 -5.21 14.57 -13.27
CA LYS A 266 -5.92 13.36 -12.86
C LYS A 266 -4.97 12.17 -12.75
N PRO A 267 -5.19 11.28 -11.78
CA PRO A 267 -4.37 10.05 -11.66
C PRO A 267 -4.51 9.21 -12.93
N ILE A 268 -3.39 8.74 -13.44
CA ILE A 268 -3.38 7.80 -14.57
C ILE A 268 -3.90 6.47 -14.04
N PRO A 269 -4.96 5.87 -14.65
CA PRO A 269 -5.42 4.52 -14.29
C PRO A 269 -4.28 3.51 -14.44
N GLY A 270 -4.15 2.60 -13.48
CA GLY A 270 -3.04 1.65 -13.40
C GLY A 270 -1.82 2.15 -12.60
N MET A 271 -1.74 3.43 -12.25
CA MET A 271 -0.87 3.87 -11.17
C MET A 271 -1.64 3.74 -9.86
N HIS A 272 -1.10 3.00 -8.91
CA HIS A 272 -1.66 2.82 -7.58
C HIS A 272 -1.95 4.18 -6.93
N ASN A 273 -3.13 4.69 -7.13
CA ASN A 273 -3.62 5.75 -6.29
C ASN A 273 -4.36 5.09 -5.12
N GLN A 274 -3.67 4.91 -4.02
CA GLN A 274 -4.24 4.41 -2.77
C GLN A 274 -5.13 5.45 -2.10
N ASN A 275 -5.73 6.35 -2.85
CA ASN A 275 -6.66 7.31 -2.29
C ASN A 275 -8.03 6.65 -2.16
N THR A 276 -8.16 5.81 -1.15
CA THR A 276 -9.37 5.07 -0.78
C THR A 276 -10.54 5.96 -0.31
N GLY A 277 -10.38 7.28 -0.37
CA GLY A 277 -11.34 8.25 0.14
C GLY A 277 -12.14 9.03 -0.89
N ASN A 278 -11.95 8.81 -2.19
CA ASN A 278 -12.66 9.59 -3.20
C ASN A 278 -13.82 8.78 -3.81
N PRO A 279 -15.09 9.11 -3.51
CA PRO A 279 -16.24 8.45 -4.11
C PRO A 279 -16.26 8.80 -5.61
N GLY A 280 -15.96 7.83 -6.45
CA GLY A 280 -15.92 7.99 -7.92
C GLY A 280 -14.72 7.33 -8.57
N LEU A 281 -13.81 6.73 -7.82
CA LEU A 281 -12.67 5.97 -8.34
C LEU A 281 -13.00 4.46 -8.40
N ASN A 282 -12.27 3.77 -9.26
CA ASN A 282 -12.39 2.34 -9.52
C ASN A 282 -12.56 1.50 -8.25
N THR A 283 -13.49 0.58 -8.26
CA THR A 283 -13.63 -0.40 -7.19
C THR A 283 -12.68 -1.57 -7.46
N PHE A 284 -12.02 -2.01 -6.41
CA PHE A 284 -11.13 -3.17 -6.45
C PHE A 284 -11.88 -4.38 -5.89
N VAL A 285 -11.99 -5.42 -6.68
CA VAL A 285 -12.62 -6.68 -6.29
C VAL A 285 -11.56 -7.77 -6.24
N ASN A 286 -11.40 -8.43 -5.09
CA ASN A 286 -10.51 -9.59 -5.00
C ASN A 286 -11.09 -10.72 -5.83
N ILE A 287 -10.33 -11.20 -6.80
CA ILE A 287 -10.76 -12.24 -7.74
C ILE A 287 -9.87 -13.47 -7.72
N GLY A 288 -8.77 -13.45 -6.99
CA GLY A 288 -7.84 -14.55 -6.96
C GLY A 288 -6.62 -14.29 -6.12
N THR A 289 -5.61 -15.15 -6.29
CA THR A 289 -4.37 -15.15 -5.52
C THR A 289 -3.14 -15.30 -6.42
N VAL A 290 -2.02 -14.81 -5.90
CA VAL A 290 -0.69 -15.01 -6.49
C VAL A 290 0.29 -15.49 -5.42
N ASP A 291 1.00 -16.56 -5.73
CA ASP A 291 2.12 -17.02 -4.92
C ASP A 291 3.43 -16.52 -5.52
N TYR A 292 4.08 -15.59 -4.83
CA TYR A 292 5.33 -14.98 -5.30
C TYR A 292 6.52 -15.92 -5.36
N VAL A 293 6.43 -17.09 -4.72
CA VAL A 293 7.51 -18.10 -4.65
C VAL A 293 7.39 -19.10 -5.75
N THR A 294 6.23 -19.75 -5.84
CA THR A 294 5.97 -20.82 -6.80
C THR A 294 5.61 -20.28 -8.17
N GLY A 295 5.14 -19.04 -8.23
CA GLY A 295 4.63 -18.42 -9.44
C GLY A 295 3.22 -18.85 -9.81
N LEU A 296 2.51 -19.53 -8.91
CA LEU A 296 1.12 -19.89 -9.14
C LEU A 296 0.24 -18.64 -9.11
N ILE A 297 -0.49 -18.46 -10.17
CA ILE A 297 -1.49 -17.40 -10.33
C ILE A 297 -2.84 -18.10 -10.56
N ASP A 298 -3.80 -17.80 -9.70
CA ASP A 298 -5.12 -18.40 -9.71
C ASP A 298 -6.18 -17.32 -9.51
N PHE A 299 -7.10 -17.16 -10.45
CA PHE A 299 -8.16 -16.16 -10.36
C PHE A 299 -9.39 -16.51 -11.18
N LEU A 300 -10.53 -15.93 -10.78
CA LEU A 300 -11.81 -16.03 -11.45
C LEU A 300 -12.27 -14.62 -11.87
N LEU A 301 -12.49 -14.41 -13.16
CA LEU A 301 -13.02 -13.13 -13.64
C LEU A 301 -14.44 -12.90 -13.09
N PRO A 302 -14.80 -11.65 -12.79
CA PRO A 302 -16.14 -11.32 -12.30
C PRO A 302 -17.23 -11.73 -13.29
N GLY A 303 -18.43 -11.99 -12.78
CA GLY A 303 -19.58 -12.33 -13.63
C GLY A 303 -19.83 -11.28 -14.72
N GLY A 304 -20.00 -11.75 -15.95
CA GLY A 304 -20.19 -10.90 -17.12
C GLY A 304 -18.90 -10.47 -17.83
N VAL A 305 -17.73 -10.75 -17.28
CA VAL A 305 -16.43 -10.53 -17.92
C VAL A 305 -15.90 -11.86 -18.44
N SER A 306 -15.71 -11.98 -19.72
CA SER A 306 -15.13 -13.18 -20.37
C SER A 306 -14.11 -12.74 -21.43
N LEU A 307 -13.07 -13.53 -21.63
CA LEU A 307 -12.12 -13.25 -22.70
C LEU A 307 -12.75 -13.48 -24.08
N ALA A 308 -12.37 -12.65 -25.03
CA ALA A 308 -12.68 -12.91 -26.44
C ALA A 308 -11.94 -14.19 -26.90
N ALA A 309 -12.58 -14.99 -27.75
CA ALA A 309 -11.97 -16.21 -28.31
C ALA A 309 -10.61 -15.90 -28.97
N GLY A 310 -9.59 -16.66 -28.61
CA GLY A 310 -8.22 -16.48 -29.11
C GLY A 310 -7.46 -15.29 -28.51
N THR A 311 -8.00 -14.61 -27.53
CA THR A 311 -7.30 -13.53 -26.83
C THR A 311 -6.32 -14.08 -25.82
N LEU A 312 -5.10 -13.54 -25.79
CA LEU A 312 -4.07 -13.87 -24.81
C LEU A 312 -4.09 -12.86 -23.67
N LEU A 313 -4.07 -13.35 -22.45
CA LEU A 313 -3.75 -12.53 -21.29
C LEU A 313 -2.25 -12.26 -21.27
N THR A 314 -1.88 -11.02 -21.07
CA THR A 314 -0.48 -10.64 -20.88
C THR A 314 -0.24 -10.43 -19.40
N VAL A 315 0.73 -11.15 -18.87
CA VAL A 315 1.13 -11.06 -17.45
C VAL A 315 2.50 -10.39 -17.38
N TRP A 316 2.58 -9.30 -16.65
CA TRP A 316 3.83 -8.59 -16.34
C TRP A 316 4.22 -8.90 -14.91
N VAL A 317 5.45 -9.31 -14.72
CA VAL A 317 6.03 -9.59 -13.39
C VAL A 317 7.46 -9.06 -13.33
N SER A 318 7.90 -8.65 -12.16
CA SER A 318 9.30 -8.32 -11.90
C SER A 318 9.93 -9.44 -11.08
N GLN A 319 10.78 -10.23 -11.69
CA GLN A 319 11.49 -11.33 -11.02
C GLN A 319 12.66 -10.81 -10.18
N TYR A 320 13.09 -11.56 -9.17
CA TYR A 320 14.19 -11.20 -8.29
C TYR A 320 14.97 -12.42 -7.78
N GLN A 321 16.14 -12.12 -7.22
CA GLN A 321 16.90 -13.11 -6.46
C GLN A 321 16.68 -12.87 -4.96
N THR A 322 16.46 -13.97 -4.23
CA THR A 322 16.36 -13.91 -2.77
C THR A 322 17.72 -13.83 -2.12
N GLY A 323 17.78 -13.16 -0.97
CA GLY A 323 19.02 -13.08 -0.21
C GLY A 323 18.81 -12.44 1.15
N ARG A 324 19.89 -12.32 1.93
CA ARG A 324 19.88 -11.52 3.14
C ARG A 324 19.79 -10.04 2.77
N PRO A 325 18.82 -9.28 3.31
CA PRO A 325 18.73 -7.86 3.05
C PRO A 325 19.98 -7.13 3.57
N TYR A 326 20.42 -6.12 2.85
CA TYR A 326 21.47 -5.20 3.30
C TYR A 326 21.24 -3.75 2.82
N CYS A 327 20.19 -3.55 2.02
CA CYS A 327 19.77 -2.24 1.56
C CYS A 327 18.30 -2.00 1.89
N ALA A 328 17.99 -0.77 2.29
CA ALA A 328 16.61 -0.32 2.46
C ALA A 328 16.42 1.07 1.86
N MET A 329 15.21 1.33 1.40
CA MET A 329 14.76 2.63 0.92
C MET A 329 13.41 2.95 1.54
N TYR A 330 13.24 4.18 2.00
CA TYR A 330 11.93 4.70 2.42
C TYR A 330 11.37 5.60 1.32
N TRP A 331 10.19 5.23 0.84
CA TRP A 331 9.46 6.00 -0.18
C TRP A 331 7.96 5.73 -0.09
N ASN A 332 7.16 6.78 -0.16
CA ASN A 332 5.69 6.70 -0.17
C ASN A 332 5.12 5.88 1.00
N ASN A 333 5.61 6.16 2.21
CA ASN A 333 5.20 5.51 3.47
C ASN A 333 5.46 3.99 3.50
N GLU A 334 6.36 3.51 2.66
CA GLU A 334 6.79 2.12 2.64
C GLU A 334 8.32 2.02 2.74
N ILE A 335 8.79 1.05 3.48
CA ILE A 335 10.19 0.64 3.49
C ILE A 335 10.33 -0.50 2.48
N THR A 336 11.12 -0.28 1.44
CA THR A 336 11.51 -1.32 0.47
C THR A 336 12.88 -1.85 0.83
N ILE A 337 13.05 -3.16 0.92
CA ILE A 337 14.33 -3.81 1.27
C ILE A 337 14.87 -4.66 0.11
N ARG A 338 16.18 -4.76 0.00
CA ARG A 338 16.90 -5.55 -1.01
C ARG A 338 18.19 -6.17 -0.43
N PRO A 339 18.56 -7.39 -0.91
CA PRO A 339 17.74 -8.37 -1.62
C PRO A 339 16.43 -8.70 -0.90
N VAL A 340 15.48 -9.33 -1.61
CA VAL A 340 14.23 -9.78 -0.99
C VAL A 340 14.53 -10.92 -0.02
N PRO A 341 14.06 -10.87 1.23
CA PRO A 341 14.41 -11.86 2.23
C PRO A 341 13.77 -13.22 1.95
N LYS A 342 14.52 -14.30 2.13
CA LYS A 342 14.00 -15.67 2.16
C LYS A 342 13.62 -16.09 3.59
N LEU A 343 14.22 -15.48 4.58
CA LEU A 343 14.04 -15.76 6.00
C LEU A 343 13.57 -14.52 6.74
N ILE A 344 13.20 -14.71 7.99
CA ILE A 344 12.85 -13.61 8.88
C ILE A 344 14.15 -12.98 9.39
N HIS A 345 14.30 -11.67 9.18
CA HIS A 345 15.43 -10.86 9.66
C HIS A 345 14.91 -9.70 10.49
N LYS A 346 15.63 -9.36 11.53
CA LYS A 346 15.39 -8.16 12.33
C LYS A 346 16.00 -6.97 11.59
N ILE A 347 15.19 -5.96 11.31
CA ILE A 347 15.61 -4.70 10.70
C ILE A 347 15.49 -3.59 11.74
N GLU A 348 16.52 -2.76 11.86
CA GLU A 348 16.57 -1.62 12.74
C GLU A 348 16.99 -0.39 11.94
N ILE A 349 16.17 0.65 11.95
CA ILE A 349 16.43 1.91 11.23
C ILE A 349 16.19 3.06 12.18
N GLU A 350 17.05 4.06 12.15
CA GLU A 350 16.80 5.30 12.89
C GLU A 350 15.61 6.05 12.28
N VAL A 351 14.74 6.53 13.14
CA VAL A 351 13.53 7.27 12.76
C VAL A 351 13.37 8.48 13.66
N TYR A 352 12.78 9.53 13.13
CA TYR A 352 12.25 10.63 13.91
C TYR A 352 10.79 10.36 14.21
N MET A 353 10.46 10.28 15.50
CA MET A 353 9.08 10.09 15.93
C MET A 353 8.27 11.38 15.80
N THR A 354 7.00 11.24 15.46
CA THR A 354 6.04 12.32 15.59
C THR A 354 5.84 12.62 17.07
N PRO A 355 5.89 13.89 17.51
CA PRO A 355 5.60 14.24 18.89
C PRO A 355 4.19 13.80 19.26
N VAL A 356 4.06 13.13 20.39
CA VAL A 356 2.75 12.74 20.94
C VAL A 356 2.05 14.02 21.42
N GLN A 357 0.77 14.16 21.07
CA GLN A 357 -0.03 15.26 21.57
C GLN A 357 -0.24 15.14 23.08
N PHE A 358 -0.14 16.28 23.77
CA PHE A 358 -0.44 16.34 25.19
C PHE A 358 -1.96 16.37 25.42
N MET A 359 -2.48 15.34 26.04
CA MET A 359 -3.92 15.20 26.31
C MET A 359 -4.26 15.18 27.79
N LEU A 360 -3.37 14.61 28.62
CA LEU A 360 -3.58 14.47 30.04
C LEU A 360 -2.77 15.49 30.86
N SER A 361 -3.28 15.87 32.00
CA SER A 361 -2.59 16.77 32.92
C SER A 361 -1.27 16.18 33.50
N THR A 362 -1.16 14.87 33.45
CA THR A 362 0.02 14.08 33.90
C THR A 362 1.06 13.87 32.82
N ASP A 363 0.75 14.21 31.55
CA ASP A 363 1.69 14.06 30.44
C ASP A 363 2.93 14.94 30.68
N ASN A 364 4.06 14.45 30.21
CA ASN A 364 5.32 15.19 30.26
C ASN A 364 5.85 15.39 28.83
N PRO A 365 6.52 16.52 28.54
CA PRO A 365 7.31 16.65 27.32
C PRO A 365 8.38 15.53 27.30
N ILE A 366 8.81 15.12 26.09
CA ILE A 366 9.91 14.15 25.91
C ILE A 366 11.10 14.52 26.78
N VAL A 367 11.44 15.80 26.82
CA VAL A 367 12.41 16.34 27.76
C VAL A 367 11.68 17.22 28.75
N SER A 368 11.66 16.81 30.00
CA SER A 368 10.95 17.53 31.08
C SER A 368 11.38 19.00 31.22
N GLN A 369 12.63 19.30 30.90
CA GLN A 369 13.20 20.64 30.93
C GLN A 369 12.58 21.60 29.91
N TRP A 370 11.89 21.10 28.90
CA TRP A 370 11.19 21.93 27.90
C TRP A 370 9.89 22.54 28.42
N ALA A 371 9.40 22.09 29.56
CA ALA A 371 8.12 22.56 30.08
C ALA A 371 8.03 24.11 30.22
N GLN A 372 9.13 24.75 30.63
CA GLN A 372 9.18 26.20 30.72
C GLN A 372 9.17 26.88 29.35
N TYR A 373 9.96 26.36 28.42
CA TYR A 373 10.03 26.87 27.04
C TYR A 373 8.68 26.74 26.33
N LEU A 374 8.02 25.57 26.44
CA LEU A 374 6.67 25.34 25.94
C LEU A 374 5.64 26.33 26.53
N ALA A 375 5.76 26.60 27.85
CA ALA A 375 4.86 27.55 28.49
C ALA A 375 5.03 28.99 27.96
N TYR A 376 6.26 29.43 27.72
CA TYR A 376 6.51 30.75 27.14
C TYR A 376 6.03 30.83 25.69
N GLY A 377 6.34 29.83 24.86
CA GLY A 377 5.93 29.77 23.45
C GLY A 377 4.41 29.82 23.29
N ALA A 378 3.71 28.90 23.94
CA ALA A 378 2.26 28.85 23.90
C ALA A 378 1.62 30.16 24.47
N SER A 379 2.22 30.80 25.50
CA SER A 379 1.73 32.09 26.02
C SER A 379 1.87 33.22 25.00
N MET A 380 2.96 33.26 24.25
CA MET A 380 3.16 34.25 23.20
C MET A 380 2.15 34.10 22.06
N GLU A 381 1.81 32.86 21.65
CA GLU A 381 0.74 32.62 20.67
C GLU A 381 -0.62 33.11 21.17
N ILE A 382 -1.00 32.77 22.40
CA ILE A 382 -2.24 33.21 23.01
C ILE A 382 -2.33 34.74 23.03
N LEU A 383 -1.25 35.45 23.39
CA LEU A 383 -1.23 36.91 23.43
C LEU A 383 -1.29 37.51 22.02
N ARG A 384 -0.66 36.89 21.03
CA ARG A 384 -0.77 37.30 19.61
C ARG A 384 -2.21 37.20 19.11
N ASP A 385 -2.87 36.07 19.38
CA ASP A 385 -4.27 35.87 18.98
C ASP A 385 -5.22 36.89 19.66
N ARG A 386 -4.87 37.35 20.88
CA ARG A 386 -5.58 38.40 21.58
C ARG A 386 -5.19 39.81 21.14
N GLN A 387 -4.25 39.92 20.20
CA GLN A 387 -3.68 41.21 19.74
C GLN A 387 -3.00 42.03 20.86
N ASP A 388 -2.57 41.37 21.94
CA ASP A 388 -1.81 41.97 23.03
C ASP A 388 -0.31 41.99 22.70
N MET A 389 0.10 42.93 21.87
CA MET A 389 1.48 43.03 21.42
C MET A 389 2.44 43.49 22.51
N GLU A 390 1.95 44.23 23.51
CA GLU A 390 2.73 44.66 24.68
C GLU A 390 3.05 43.46 25.56
N GLY A 391 2.05 42.57 25.78
CA GLY A 391 2.25 41.31 26.48
C GLY A 391 3.25 40.37 25.77
N VAL A 392 3.20 40.32 24.44
CA VAL A 392 4.17 39.54 23.63
C VAL A 392 5.60 40.06 23.82
N GLU A 393 5.80 41.39 23.75
CA GLU A 393 7.13 41.97 23.90
C GLU A 393 7.69 41.79 25.31
N ASN A 394 6.85 41.89 26.34
CA ASN A 394 7.21 41.62 27.72
C ASN A 394 7.65 40.18 27.99
N LEU A 395 7.13 39.20 27.22
CA LEU A 395 7.52 37.81 27.34
C LEU A 395 8.74 37.42 26.50
N ARG A 396 9.09 38.27 25.52
CA ARG A 396 10.12 37.97 24.53
C ARG A 396 11.50 37.69 25.14
N GLU A 397 11.94 38.49 26.07
CA GLU A 397 13.23 38.30 26.75
C GLU A 397 13.27 36.95 27.50
N GLY A 398 12.18 36.64 28.23
CA GLY A 398 12.03 35.38 28.94
C GLY A 398 12.02 34.18 27.99
N PHE A 399 11.34 34.30 26.85
CA PHE A 399 11.31 33.27 25.83
C PHE A 399 12.69 33.02 25.23
N MET A 400 13.40 34.04 24.77
CA MET A 400 14.74 33.92 24.19
C MET A 400 15.75 33.34 25.21
N ARG A 401 15.62 33.70 26.49
CA ARG A 401 16.45 33.10 27.55
C ARG A 401 16.19 31.60 27.71
N GLN A 402 14.91 31.19 27.66
CA GLN A 402 14.59 29.75 27.75
C GLN A 402 15.07 28.98 26.53
N GLU A 403 14.92 29.57 25.34
CA GLU A 403 15.43 29.00 24.10
C GLU A 403 16.96 28.79 24.16
N GLY A 404 17.69 29.81 24.61
CA GLY A 404 19.14 29.72 24.79
C GLY A 404 19.55 28.61 25.77
N LEU A 405 18.83 28.48 26.91
CA LEU A 405 19.09 27.41 27.89
C LEU A 405 18.81 26.02 27.34
N VAL A 406 17.77 25.87 26.52
CA VAL A 406 17.46 24.58 25.90
C VAL A 406 18.52 24.19 24.87
N LEU A 407 18.96 25.15 24.03
CA LEU A 407 20.03 24.95 23.04
C LEU A 407 21.38 24.64 23.70
N GLU A 408 21.74 25.38 24.76
CA GLU A 408 22.99 25.15 25.48
C GLU A 408 23.06 23.76 26.09
N ARG A 409 21.96 23.28 26.70
CA ARG A 409 21.89 21.94 27.28
C ARG A 409 22.01 20.84 26.23
N GLN A 410 21.38 21.02 25.08
CA GLN A 410 21.51 20.08 23.96
C GLN A 410 22.97 20.00 23.48
N GLY A 411 23.65 21.14 23.33
CA GLY A 411 25.06 21.16 22.99
C GLY A 411 25.95 20.45 23.98
N ILE A 412 25.64 20.54 25.29
CA ILE A 412 26.36 19.82 26.35
C ILE A 412 26.13 18.30 26.25
N GLU A 413 24.92 17.86 25.97
CA GLU A 413 24.60 16.44 25.78
C GLU A 413 25.31 15.87 24.54
N GLU A 414 25.39 16.61 23.45
CA GLU A 414 26.14 16.20 22.25
C GLU A 414 27.67 16.15 22.49
N ILE A 415 28.22 17.10 23.21
CA ILE A 415 29.66 17.15 23.55
C ILE A 415 30.01 16.10 24.60
N GLY A 416 29.09 15.78 25.49
CA GLY A 416 29.26 14.74 26.52
C GLY A 416 29.23 13.30 25.99
N GLN A 417 28.81 13.09 24.75
CA GLN A 417 29.07 11.82 24.09
C GLN A 417 30.57 11.75 23.76
N PRO A 418 31.34 10.83 24.38
CA PRO A 418 32.74 10.72 24.07
C PRO A 418 32.87 10.41 22.59
N ASN A 419 33.40 11.38 21.85
CA ASN A 419 33.77 11.23 20.44
C ASN A 419 35.00 10.30 20.30
N TYR A 420 35.09 9.33 21.20
CA TYR A 420 35.99 8.21 21.09
C TYR A 420 35.34 7.18 20.18
N GLN A 421 35.44 7.40 18.91
CA GLN A 421 35.57 6.26 18.02
C GLN A 421 36.85 5.53 18.47
N LEU A 422 36.68 4.51 19.29
CA LEU A 422 37.79 3.61 19.67
C LEU A 422 38.46 3.00 18.42
N PHE A 423 37.77 3.06 17.29
CA PHE A 423 38.29 2.72 15.98
C PHE A 423 37.88 3.83 15.00
N ASN A 424 38.88 4.56 14.51
CA ASN A 424 38.71 5.42 13.35
C ASN A 424 38.12 4.55 12.21
N SER A 425 37.11 5.04 11.49
CA SER A 425 36.47 4.33 10.37
C SER A 425 37.47 3.77 9.37
N THR A 426 38.62 4.44 9.22
CA THR A 426 39.78 3.99 8.44
C THR A 426 40.47 2.76 9.03
N GLN A 427 40.49 2.59 10.36
CA GLN A 427 41.07 1.41 11.00
C GLN A 427 40.10 0.21 10.98
N ALA A 428 38.79 0.44 11.09
CA ALA A 428 37.81 -0.62 10.92
C ALA A 428 37.83 -1.22 9.50
N TYR A 429 38.06 -0.38 8.49
CA TYR A 429 38.25 -0.85 7.12
C TYR A 429 39.54 -1.64 6.94
N SER A 430 40.64 -1.28 7.64
CA SER A 430 41.90 -2.01 7.54
C SER A 430 41.84 -3.39 8.26
N ILE A 431 41.03 -3.54 9.30
CA ILE A 431 40.85 -4.82 9.99
C ILE A 431 40.04 -5.81 9.14
N TYR A 432 39.05 -5.33 8.38
CA TYR A 432 38.29 -6.16 7.45
C TYR A 432 38.94 -6.32 6.08
N GLY A 433 39.81 -5.39 5.67
CA GLY A 433 40.57 -5.47 4.41
C GLY A 433 41.88 -6.25 4.49
N GLY A 434 42.31 -6.63 5.69
CA GLY A 434 43.59 -7.31 5.92
C GLY A 434 43.62 -8.82 5.80
N PHE A 435 42.51 -9.46 5.44
CA PHE A 435 42.48 -10.92 5.17
C PHE A 435 42.52 -11.26 3.68
N GLY A 436 42.93 -10.31 2.85
CA GLY A 436 43.14 -10.48 1.41
C GLY A 436 44.63 -10.51 1.04
N GLY A 437 45.26 -11.66 1.19
CA GLY A 437 46.41 -12.05 0.38
C GLY A 437 47.77 -11.54 0.78
N THR A 438 48.57 -12.34 1.40
CA THR A 438 49.96 -12.57 0.98
C THR A 438 50.28 -14.04 1.08
N GLY A 439 50.54 -14.58 -0.09
CA GLY A 439 51.02 -15.93 -0.21
C GLY A 439 52.31 -16.15 0.56
N TRP A 440 52.41 -17.34 1.07
CA TRP A 440 53.63 -17.89 1.53
C TRP A 440 54.46 -18.31 0.29
N VAL A 441 55.66 -17.78 0.24
CA VAL A 441 56.76 -18.41 -0.52
C VAL A 441 57.39 -19.47 0.33
#